data_bd3361937704029774d0377457d44276
#
_entry.id   bd3361937704029774d0377457d44276
#
_cell.length_a   1.000
_cell.length_b   1.000
_cell.length_c   1.000
_cell.angle_alpha   90.00
_cell.angle_beta   90.00
_cell.angle_gamma   90.00
#
_symmetry.space_group_name_H-M   'P 1'
#
loop_
_entity.id
_entity.type
_entity.pdbx_description
1 polymer ?
#
loop_
_entity_poly.entity_id
_entity_poly.type
_entity_poly.pdbx_seq_one_letter_code
_entity_poly.pdbx_strand_id
1 'polypeptide(L)'
;MLKTFYFVRHGETDWNKIGKIQGSTDIPLNEMGILQAEKLSEHLSKIPVTCIYSSPLKRANMTADIISRNIGVGVKVHPLLREICFGDAEGQIYSELPQDAKKLLDAIFSGGNDVGSGKLPNAESFDDVFSRFMEFMDDVPEEEDNILLVSHGGFIKIALLKFLGEQIRIGNCSCFSFEYDTETKNITNVKCV
;
A
#
# COMPACT_ATOMS: atom_id res chain seq x y z
N MET A 1 14.74 5.65 -17.66
CA MET A 1 14.88 6.85 -16.78
C MET A 1 14.64 6.42 -15.33
N LEU A 2 15.44 6.96 -14.38
CA LEU A 2 15.28 6.66 -12.95
C LEU A 2 14.36 7.68 -12.29
N LYS A 3 13.34 7.20 -11.55
CA LYS A 3 12.38 8.02 -10.81
C LYS A 3 12.38 7.63 -9.33
N THR A 4 12.18 8.59 -8.44
CA THR A 4 12.07 8.37 -7.01
C THR A 4 10.62 8.28 -6.58
N PHE A 5 10.29 7.23 -5.85
CA PHE A 5 8.97 7.00 -5.28
C PHE A 5 9.04 6.86 -3.77
N TYR A 6 7.94 7.23 -3.11
CA TYR A 6 7.74 7.05 -1.68
C TYR A 6 6.42 6.32 -1.45
N PHE A 7 6.46 5.10 -0.93
CA PHE A 7 5.27 4.42 -0.45
C PHE A 7 4.92 4.84 0.97
N VAL A 8 3.67 5.18 1.19
CA VAL A 8 3.09 5.43 2.52
C VAL A 8 1.91 4.51 2.74
N ARG A 9 1.92 3.73 3.82
CA ARG A 9 0.73 3.05 4.29
C ARG A 9 -0.18 4.03 5.01
N HIS A 10 -1.49 3.96 4.79
CA HIS A 10 -2.49 4.76 5.51
C HIS A 10 -2.35 4.68 7.04
N GLY A 11 -2.85 5.69 7.76
CA GLY A 11 -2.93 5.72 9.22
C GLY A 11 -3.86 4.65 9.79
N GLU A 12 -3.87 4.50 11.12
CA GLU A 12 -4.66 3.50 11.82
C GLU A 12 -6.17 3.70 11.59
N THR A 13 -6.90 2.58 11.52
CA THR A 13 -8.37 2.50 11.54
C THR A 13 -8.82 1.68 12.75
N ASP A 14 -10.11 1.76 13.14
CA ASP A 14 -10.63 0.91 14.21
C ASP A 14 -10.49 -0.58 13.89
N TRP A 15 -10.55 -0.95 12.61
CA TRP A 15 -10.34 -2.34 12.20
C TRP A 15 -8.88 -2.79 12.34
N ASN A 16 -7.90 -1.90 12.13
CA ASN A 16 -6.49 -2.22 12.44
C ASN A 16 -6.29 -2.51 13.93
N LYS A 17 -6.91 -1.69 14.80
CA LYS A 17 -6.78 -1.83 16.25
C LYS A 17 -7.24 -3.19 16.78
N ILE A 18 -8.25 -3.79 16.17
CA ILE A 18 -8.81 -5.09 16.59
C ILE A 18 -8.36 -6.26 15.71
N GLY A 19 -7.42 -6.04 14.76
CA GLY A 19 -6.94 -7.08 13.85
C GLY A 19 -7.98 -7.60 12.86
N LYS A 20 -8.94 -6.74 12.47
CA LYS A 20 -9.99 -7.07 11.52
C LYS A 20 -9.51 -6.81 10.09
N ILE A 21 -9.73 -7.78 9.20
CA ILE A 21 -9.31 -7.72 7.79
C ILE A 21 -10.15 -6.71 7.04
N GLN A 22 -9.49 -5.73 6.41
CA GLN A 22 -10.18 -4.62 5.74
C GLN A 22 -10.37 -4.86 4.25
N GLY A 23 -9.28 -5.18 3.54
CA GLY A 23 -9.31 -5.32 2.08
C GLY A 23 -9.91 -4.11 1.36
N SER A 24 -10.87 -4.36 0.47
CA SER A 24 -11.62 -3.34 -0.27
C SER A 24 -12.70 -2.63 0.56
N THR A 25 -13.02 -3.12 1.77
CA THR A 25 -13.99 -2.47 2.65
C THR A 25 -13.52 -1.06 3.05
N ASP A 26 -14.41 -0.07 2.88
CA ASP A 26 -14.05 1.35 2.97
C ASP A 26 -14.22 1.90 4.40
N ILE A 27 -13.23 1.67 5.25
CA ILE A 27 -13.15 2.12 6.64
C ILE A 27 -12.31 3.40 6.73
N PRO A 28 -12.78 4.46 7.43
CA PRO A 28 -12.01 5.71 7.62
C PRO A 28 -10.88 5.54 8.64
N LEU A 29 -10.00 6.54 8.73
CA LEU A 29 -9.05 6.67 9.84
C LEU A 29 -9.78 6.84 11.17
N ASN A 30 -9.20 6.30 12.25
CA ASN A 30 -9.57 6.67 13.61
C ASN A 30 -8.72 7.89 14.08
N GLU A 31 -8.96 8.36 15.30
CA GLU A 31 -8.23 9.50 15.88
C GLU A 31 -6.71 9.27 15.91
N MET A 32 -6.28 8.06 16.23
CA MET A 32 -4.86 7.71 16.22
C MET A 32 -4.28 7.78 14.80
N GLY A 33 -5.01 7.29 13.79
CA GLY A 33 -4.59 7.35 12.39
C GLY A 33 -4.44 8.76 11.87
N ILE A 34 -5.28 9.70 12.32
CA ILE A 34 -5.16 11.13 12.00
C ILE A 34 -3.86 11.69 12.59
N LEU A 35 -3.60 11.46 13.87
CA LEU A 35 -2.36 11.90 14.53
C LEU A 35 -1.11 11.29 13.88
N GLN A 36 -1.16 10.02 13.48
CA GLN A 36 -0.06 9.37 12.77
C GLN A 36 0.21 10.05 11.42
N ALA A 37 -0.84 10.40 10.67
CA ALA A 37 -0.72 11.07 9.38
C ALA A 37 -0.17 12.50 9.52
N GLU A 38 -0.61 13.25 10.53
CA GLU A 38 -0.07 14.58 10.87
C GLU A 38 1.43 14.52 11.17
N LYS A 39 1.85 13.61 12.05
CA LYS A 39 3.25 13.43 12.39
C LYS A 39 4.11 13.03 11.19
N LEU A 40 3.59 12.13 10.33
CA LEU A 40 4.30 11.74 9.10
C LEU A 40 4.42 12.94 8.15
N SER A 41 3.38 13.77 8.05
CA SER A 41 3.37 14.95 7.16
C SER A 41 4.48 15.96 7.52
N GLU A 42 4.78 16.16 8.82
CA GLU A 42 5.89 16.98 9.28
C GLU A 42 7.25 16.44 8.82
N HIS A 43 7.39 15.11 8.77
CA HIS A 43 8.61 14.48 8.28
C HIS A 43 8.73 14.62 6.77
N LEU A 44 7.65 14.36 6.04
CA LEU A 44 7.60 14.46 4.58
C LEU A 44 7.75 15.88 4.05
N SER A 45 7.47 16.93 4.84
CA SER A 45 7.71 18.32 4.45
C SER A 45 9.18 18.65 4.15
N LYS A 46 10.11 17.79 4.57
CA LYS A 46 11.56 17.91 4.33
C LYS A 46 12.01 17.18 3.07
N ILE A 47 11.11 16.47 2.41
CA ILE A 47 11.38 15.67 1.22
C ILE A 47 10.80 16.42 0.00
N PRO A 48 11.48 16.45 -1.14
CA PRO A 48 11.05 17.21 -2.31
C PRO A 48 9.91 16.51 -3.10
N VAL A 49 8.81 16.13 -2.41
CA VAL A 49 7.64 15.52 -3.06
C VAL A 49 7.01 16.51 -4.02
N THR A 50 6.81 16.11 -5.27
CA THR A 50 6.24 16.94 -6.33
C THR A 50 4.84 16.49 -6.75
N CYS A 51 4.48 15.23 -6.47
CA CYS A 51 3.20 14.65 -6.82
C CYS A 51 2.74 13.66 -5.76
N ILE A 52 1.43 13.63 -5.46
CA ILE A 52 0.82 12.66 -4.55
C ILE A 52 -0.25 11.88 -5.29
N TYR A 53 -0.12 10.57 -5.32
CA TYR A 53 -1.18 9.65 -5.71
C TYR A 53 -1.74 8.92 -4.48
N SER A 54 -3.04 8.72 -4.45
CA SER A 54 -3.72 8.03 -3.36
C SER A 54 -4.68 6.96 -3.86
N SER A 55 -4.78 5.87 -3.12
CA SER A 55 -5.89 4.94 -3.21
C SER A 55 -7.23 5.67 -3.00
N PRO A 56 -8.32 5.26 -3.69
CA PRO A 56 -9.65 5.84 -3.48
C PRO A 56 -10.28 5.52 -2.11
N LEU A 57 -9.75 4.52 -1.37
CA LEU A 57 -10.30 4.15 -0.08
C LEU A 57 -10.07 5.24 0.97
N LYS A 58 -11.12 5.56 1.75
CA LYS A 58 -11.16 6.69 2.70
C LYS A 58 -9.92 6.80 3.57
N ARG A 59 -9.47 5.68 4.17
CA ARG A 59 -8.29 5.67 5.06
C ARG A 59 -7.01 6.17 4.38
N ALA A 60 -6.80 5.80 3.11
CA ALA A 60 -5.65 6.24 2.34
C ALA A 60 -5.82 7.68 1.85
N ASN A 61 -7.00 8.01 1.32
CA ASN A 61 -7.29 9.35 0.83
C ASN A 61 -7.23 10.39 1.97
N MET A 62 -7.80 10.10 3.14
CA MET A 62 -7.68 10.97 4.32
C MET A 62 -6.21 11.15 4.76
N THR A 63 -5.40 10.09 4.72
CA THR A 63 -3.96 10.19 5.00
C THR A 63 -3.26 11.09 3.98
N ALA A 64 -3.55 10.92 2.69
CA ALA A 64 -3.01 11.74 1.62
C ALA A 64 -3.43 13.21 1.74
N ASP A 65 -4.69 13.48 2.08
CA ASP A 65 -5.21 14.85 2.27
C ASP A 65 -4.52 15.58 3.44
N ILE A 66 -4.25 14.87 4.55
CA ILE A 66 -3.52 15.43 5.68
C ILE A 66 -2.09 15.80 5.26
N ILE A 67 -1.40 14.91 4.57
CA ILE A 67 -0.05 15.15 4.05
C ILE A 67 -0.06 16.31 3.06
N SER A 68 -0.97 16.30 2.10
CA SER A 68 -1.14 17.31 1.05
C SER A 68 -1.27 18.73 1.62
N ARG A 69 -2.09 18.93 2.66
CA ARG A 69 -2.28 20.24 3.31
C ARG A 69 -1.00 20.78 3.91
N ASN A 70 -0.14 19.93 4.44
CA ASN A 70 1.10 20.35 5.08
C ASN A 70 2.22 20.65 4.07
N ILE A 71 2.33 19.85 3.00
CA ILE A 71 3.41 20.00 2.01
C ILE A 71 3.01 20.87 0.79
N GLY A 72 1.71 21.22 0.65
CA GLY A 72 1.23 22.09 -0.42
C GLY A 72 1.13 21.42 -1.80
N VAL A 73 1.09 20.08 -1.88
CA VAL A 73 1.02 19.31 -3.13
C VAL A 73 -0.35 18.63 -3.25
N GLY A 74 -1.04 18.82 -4.37
CA GLY A 74 -2.38 18.27 -4.61
C GLY A 74 -2.39 16.74 -4.71
N VAL A 75 -3.52 16.11 -4.33
CA VAL A 75 -3.72 14.66 -4.39
C VAL A 75 -4.42 14.26 -5.68
N LYS A 76 -3.87 13.26 -6.37
CA LYS A 76 -4.49 12.56 -7.50
C LYS A 76 -4.96 11.18 -7.03
N VAL A 77 -6.26 10.91 -7.11
CA VAL A 77 -6.81 9.59 -6.73
C VAL A 77 -6.64 8.60 -7.87
N HIS A 78 -6.09 7.42 -7.58
CA HIS A 78 -5.87 6.40 -8.59
C HIS A 78 -6.41 5.01 -8.14
N PRO A 79 -7.32 4.37 -8.91
CA PRO A 79 -7.98 3.14 -8.49
C PRO A 79 -7.04 1.93 -8.39
N LEU A 80 -5.94 1.91 -9.12
CA LEU A 80 -4.96 0.83 -9.08
C LEU A 80 -4.17 0.76 -7.75
N LEU A 81 -4.19 1.84 -6.93
CA LEU A 81 -3.53 1.89 -5.62
C LEU A 81 -4.37 1.34 -4.46
N ARG A 82 -5.57 0.79 -4.71
CA ARG A 82 -6.42 0.21 -3.66
C ARG A 82 -5.78 -1.01 -3.01
N GLU A 83 -6.23 -1.34 -1.78
CA GLU A 83 -5.81 -2.55 -1.08
C GLU A 83 -6.18 -3.80 -1.87
N ILE A 84 -5.49 -4.90 -1.59
CA ILE A 84 -5.88 -6.22 -2.06
C ILE A 84 -7.31 -6.54 -1.58
N CYS A 85 -8.14 -7.07 -2.46
CA CYS A 85 -9.41 -7.65 -2.10
C CYS A 85 -9.19 -9.02 -1.44
N PHE A 86 -9.58 -9.15 -0.17
CA PHE A 86 -9.50 -10.42 0.57
C PHE A 86 -10.78 -11.26 0.47
N GLY A 87 -11.75 -10.83 -0.37
CA GLY A 87 -12.99 -11.56 -0.60
C GLY A 87 -13.75 -11.85 0.69
N ASP A 88 -14.15 -13.10 0.89
CA ASP A 88 -15.00 -13.52 2.03
C ASP A 88 -14.28 -13.42 3.39
N ALA A 89 -12.98 -13.15 3.43
CA ALA A 89 -12.26 -12.89 4.68
C ALA A 89 -12.42 -11.45 5.18
N GLU A 90 -12.89 -10.52 4.34
CA GLU A 90 -13.10 -9.14 4.76
C GLU A 90 -14.15 -9.04 5.88
N GLY A 91 -13.86 -8.21 6.86
CA GLY A 91 -14.73 -8.04 8.03
C GLY A 91 -14.57 -9.11 9.12
N GLN A 92 -13.75 -10.14 8.92
CA GLN A 92 -13.43 -11.14 9.93
C GLN A 92 -12.19 -10.73 10.74
N ILE A 93 -12.08 -11.18 11.98
CA ILE A 93 -10.89 -10.97 12.82
C ILE A 93 -9.85 -12.05 12.45
N TYR A 94 -8.64 -11.63 12.06
CA TYR A 94 -7.60 -12.56 11.58
C TYR A 94 -7.30 -13.70 12.58
N SER A 95 -7.23 -13.39 13.89
CA SER A 95 -6.96 -14.39 14.93
C SER A 95 -8.03 -15.47 15.04
N GLU A 96 -9.26 -15.18 14.64
CA GLU A 96 -10.45 -16.05 14.73
C GLU A 96 -10.69 -16.88 13.46
N LEU A 97 -9.96 -16.58 12.37
CA LEU A 97 -10.10 -17.34 11.13
C LEU A 97 -9.72 -18.81 11.31
N PRO A 98 -10.39 -19.73 10.57
CA PRO A 98 -9.92 -21.11 10.42
C PRO A 98 -8.48 -21.19 9.93
N GLN A 99 -7.75 -22.23 10.37
CA GLN A 99 -6.33 -22.37 10.04
C GLN A 99 -6.06 -22.42 8.53
N ASP A 100 -6.96 -23.02 7.76
CA ASP A 100 -6.82 -23.11 6.30
C ASP A 100 -6.99 -21.75 5.63
N ALA A 101 -7.90 -20.90 6.11
CA ALA A 101 -8.05 -19.52 5.64
C ALA A 101 -6.81 -18.66 5.98
N LYS A 102 -6.24 -18.83 7.18
CA LYS A 102 -4.98 -18.17 7.56
C LYS A 102 -3.84 -18.56 6.62
N LYS A 103 -3.68 -19.85 6.34
CA LYS A 103 -2.64 -20.33 5.40
C LYS A 103 -2.81 -19.70 4.01
N LEU A 104 -4.04 -19.58 3.50
CA LEU A 104 -4.29 -18.96 2.20
C LEU A 104 -3.96 -17.47 2.20
N LEU A 105 -4.31 -16.74 3.28
CA LEU A 105 -3.94 -15.34 3.43
C LEU A 105 -2.42 -15.14 3.51
N ASP A 106 -1.74 -15.96 4.30
CA ASP A 106 -0.29 -15.89 4.46
C ASP A 106 0.44 -16.24 3.14
N ALA A 107 -0.13 -17.16 2.36
CA ALA A 107 0.38 -17.54 1.05
C ALA A 107 0.36 -16.40 0.03
N ILE A 108 -0.65 -15.53 0.07
CA ILE A 108 -0.70 -14.34 -0.79
C ILE A 108 0.56 -13.49 -0.57
N PHE A 109 1.03 -13.41 0.67
CA PHE A 109 2.19 -12.60 1.03
C PHE A 109 3.55 -13.34 0.93
N SER A 110 3.56 -14.63 0.63
CA SER A 110 4.78 -15.40 0.38
C SER A 110 5.16 -15.52 -1.10
N GLY A 111 4.46 -14.81 -1.99
CA GLY A 111 4.74 -14.82 -3.44
C GLY A 111 4.14 -16.00 -4.18
N GLY A 112 3.19 -16.70 -3.58
CA GLY A 112 2.38 -17.74 -4.27
C GLY A 112 3.11 -19.06 -4.57
N ASN A 113 4.39 -19.19 -4.21
CA ASN A 113 5.19 -20.33 -4.66
C ASN A 113 4.94 -21.65 -3.89
N ASP A 114 4.18 -21.63 -2.77
CA ASP A 114 4.12 -22.79 -1.84
C ASP A 114 2.71 -23.23 -1.46
N VAL A 115 1.65 -22.66 -2.02
CA VAL A 115 0.29 -23.08 -1.65
C VAL A 115 -0.41 -23.58 -2.90
N GLY A 116 -0.61 -24.90 -2.93
CA GLY A 116 -1.39 -25.53 -4.00
C GLY A 116 -2.72 -24.79 -4.19
N SER A 117 -3.04 -24.48 -5.40
CA SER A 117 -4.23 -23.91 -6.05
C SER A 117 -5.44 -23.38 -5.22
N GLY A 118 -5.32 -23.20 -3.91
CA GLY A 118 -6.36 -22.65 -3.05
C GLY A 118 -6.31 -21.13 -3.02
N LYS A 119 -7.30 -20.50 -3.66
CA LYS A 119 -7.57 -19.05 -3.57
C LYS A 119 -8.70 -18.84 -2.57
N LEU A 120 -8.60 -17.79 -1.74
CA LEU A 120 -9.76 -17.36 -0.96
C LEU A 120 -10.91 -17.00 -1.93
N PRO A 121 -12.15 -17.41 -1.65
CA PRO A 121 -13.28 -17.05 -2.51
C PRO A 121 -13.37 -15.53 -2.68
N ASN A 122 -13.58 -15.10 -3.92
CA ASN A 122 -13.75 -13.69 -4.31
C ASN A 122 -12.55 -12.76 -4.00
N ALA A 123 -11.37 -13.32 -3.67
CA ALA A 123 -10.16 -12.54 -3.38
C ALA A 123 -9.30 -12.30 -4.63
N GLU A 124 -8.50 -11.24 -4.62
CA GLU A 124 -7.40 -11.05 -5.55
C GLU A 124 -6.23 -12.00 -5.21
N SER A 125 -5.49 -12.42 -6.23
CA SER A 125 -4.22 -13.13 -6.07
C SER A 125 -3.05 -12.15 -5.94
N PHE A 126 -1.86 -12.68 -5.60
CA PHE A 126 -0.61 -11.93 -5.66
C PHE A 126 -0.38 -11.31 -7.05
N ASP A 127 -0.56 -12.12 -8.11
CA ASP A 127 -0.31 -11.68 -9.49
C ASP A 127 -1.32 -10.62 -9.95
N ASP A 128 -2.59 -10.68 -9.52
CA ASP A 128 -3.60 -9.65 -9.81
C ASP A 128 -3.15 -8.29 -9.24
N VAL A 129 -2.71 -8.27 -7.98
CA VAL A 129 -2.24 -7.04 -7.32
C VAL A 129 -0.93 -6.54 -7.91
N PHE A 130 0.02 -7.43 -8.19
CA PHE A 130 1.28 -7.05 -8.81
C PHE A 130 1.08 -6.49 -10.22
N SER A 131 0.20 -7.09 -11.01
CA SER A 131 -0.11 -6.62 -12.37
C SER A 131 -0.68 -5.20 -12.37
N ARG A 132 -1.65 -4.89 -11.46
CA ARG A 132 -2.18 -3.52 -11.37
C ARG A 132 -1.20 -2.52 -10.78
N PHE A 133 -0.22 -2.97 -9.97
CA PHE A 133 0.89 -2.11 -9.57
C PHE A 133 1.77 -1.74 -10.77
N MET A 134 2.12 -2.69 -11.62
CA MET A 134 2.92 -2.42 -12.82
C MET A 134 2.15 -1.54 -13.83
N GLU A 135 0.84 -1.76 -13.99
CA GLU A 135 -0.05 -0.90 -14.79
C GLU A 135 -0.02 0.55 -14.27
N PHE A 136 -0.15 0.74 -12.94
CA PHE A 136 -0.01 2.08 -12.34
C PHE A 136 1.35 2.71 -12.64
N MET A 137 2.45 1.94 -12.55
CA MET A 137 3.79 2.47 -12.84
C MET A 137 3.96 2.91 -14.30
N ASP A 138 3.26 2.25 -15.23
CA ASP A 138 3.22 2.62 -16.64
C ASP A 138 2.33 3.85 -16.91
N ASP A 139 1.31 4.11 -16.07
CA ASP A 139 0.42 5.27 -16.17
C ASP A 139 1.04 6.58 -15.62
N VAL A 140 2.16 6.48 -14.87
CA VAL A 140 2.82 7.67 -14.30
C VAL A 140 3.50 8.50 -15.40
N PRO A 141 3.13 9.78 -15.57
CA PRO A 141 3.73 10.66 -16.59
C PRO A 141 5.26 10.72 -16.51
N GLU A 142 5.92 10.79 -17.67
CA GLU A 142 7.38 10.80 -17.74
C GLU A 142 8.03 11.98 -17.01
N GLU A 143 7.36 13.13 -17.00
CA GLU A 143 7.82 14.36 -16.35
C GLU A 143 7.71 14.37 -14.83
N GLU A 144 6.99 13.41 -14.23
CA GLU A 144 6.82 13.33 -12.78
C GLU A 144 7.97 12.56 -12.13
N ASP A 145 8.50 13.10 -11.03
CA ASP A 145 9.50 12.50 -10.15
C ASP A 145 9.21 12.85 -8.69
N ASN A 146 9.88 12.22 -7.75
CA ASN A 146 9.64 12.39 -6.31
C ASN A 146 8.17 12.21 -5.93
N ILE A 147 7.62 11.07 -6.31
CA ILE A 147 6.19 10.74 -6.28
C ILE A 147 5.83 10.04 -4.98
N LEU A 148 4.88 10.59 -4.23
CA LEU A 148 4.33 9.97 -3.03
C LEU A 148 3.11 9.11 -3.37
N LEU A 149 3.12 7.84 -2.96
CA LEU A 149 2.04 6.88 -3.16
C LEU A 149 1.42 6.51 -1.81
N VAL A 150 0.21 6.99 -1.53
CA VAL A 150 -0.51 6.63 -0.30
C VAL A 150 -1.43 5.46 -0.57
N SER A 151 -1.10 4.31 0.02
CA SER A 151 -1.73 3.03 -0.25
C SER A 151 -1.86 2.19 1.05
N HIS A 152 -1.76 0.88 0.94
CA HIS A 152 -2.15 -0.09 1.97
C HIS A 152 -1.06 -1.12 2.23
N GLY A 153 -1.18 -1.80 3.38
CA GLY A 153 -0.17 -2.74 3.82
C GLY A 153 0.01 -3.96 2.91
N GLY A 154 -1.08 -4.55 2.44
CA GLY A 154 -1.05 -5.69 1.53
C GLY A 154 -0.50 -5.32 0.16
N PHE A 155 -1.02 -4.23 -0.42
CA PHE A 155 -0.57 -3.73 -1.71
C PHE A 155 0.94 -3.42 -1.72
N ILE A 156 1.43 -2.64 -0.75
CA ILE A 156 2.86 -2.27 -0.66
C ILE A 156 3.75 -3.50 -0.46
N LYS A 157 3.31 -4.44 0.40
CA LYS A 157 4.03 -5.72 0.58
C LYS A 157 4.21 -6.46 -0.73
N ILE A 158 3.13 -6.63 -1.49
CA ILE A 158 3.15 -7.36 -2.77
C ILE A 158 4.01 -6.62 -3.79
N ALA A 159 3.84 -5.28 -3.90
CA ALA A 159 4.61 -4.45 -4.82
C ALA A 159 6.12 -4.58 -4.58
N LEU A 160 6.57 -4.59 -3.33
CA LEU A 160 7.99 -4.64 -2.99
C LEU A 160 8.56 -6.07 -2.92
N LEU A 161 7.76 -7.07 -2.52
CA LEU A 161 8.22 -8.46 -2.35
C LEU A 161 8.82 -9.03 -3.64
N LYS A 162 8.21 -8.72 -4.79
CA LYS A 162 8.67 -9.22 -6.11
C LYS A 162 10.10 -8.77 -6.44
N PHE A 163 10.50 -7.57 -5.98
CA PHE A 163 11.82 -7.00 -6.24
C PHE A 163 12.85 -7.30 -5.14
N LEU A 164 12.39 -7.34 -3.89
CA LEU A 164 13.28 -7.57 -2.75
C LEU A 164 13.56 -9.05 -2.50
N GLY A 165 12.64 -9.93 -2.91
CA GLY A 165 12.72 -11.37 -2.60
C GLY A 165 12.48 -11.71 -1.12
N GLU A 166 12.20 -10.72 -0.28
CA GLU A 166 11.94 -10.89 1.15
C GLU A 166 10.79 -10.01 1.64
N GLN A 167 10.14 -10.45 2.72
CA GLN A 167 9.05 -9.69 3.32
C GLN A 167 9.57 -8.56 4.20
N ILE A 168 8.96 -7.37 4.05
CA ILE A 168 9.19 -6.23 4.95
C ILE A 168 7.99 -6.00 5.86
N ARG A 169 8.27 -5.49 7.07
CA ARG A 169 7.21 -5.08 7.99
C ARG A 169 6.73 -3.68 7.65
N ILE A 170 5.43 -3.55 7.38
CA ILE A 170 4.81 -2.27 7.03
C ILE A 170 3.79 -1.88 8.10
N GLY A 171 4.14 -0.93 8.98
CA GLY A 171 3.25 -0.34 9.99
C GLY A 171 2.34 0.74 9.41
N ASN A 172 1.32 1.18 10.14
CA ASN A 172 0.54 2.36 9.76
C ASN A 172 1.42 3.60 9.68
N CYS A 173 1.23 4.44 8.69
CA CYS A 173 2.07 5.60 8.38
C CYS A 173 3.57 5.29 8.24
N SER A 174 3.97 4.04 7.95
CA SER A 174 5.34 3.75 7.50
C SER A 174 5.55 4.37 6.13
N CYS A 175 6.74 4.92 5.92
CA CYS A 175 7.19 5.45 4.63
C CYS A 175 8.42 4.69 4.14
N PHE A 176 8.43 4.32 2.86
CA PHE A 176 9.57 3.66 2.19
C PHE A 176 9.87 4.40 0.90
N SER A 177 11.12 4.81 0.71
CA SER A 177 11.58 5.32 -0.58
C SER A 177 12.14 4.18 -1.43
N PHE A 178 12.01 4.30 -2.74
CA PHE A 178 12.65 3.43 -3.72
C PHE A 178 12.88 4.17 -5.03
N GLU A 179 13.81 3.67 -5.83
CA GLU A 179 14.06 4.12 -7.19
C GLU A 179 13.47 3.12 -8.18
N TYR A 180 12.80 3.62 -9.20
CA TYR A 180 12.22 2.84 -10.28
C TYR A 180 12.83 3.24 -11.61
N ASP A 181 13.42 2.27 -12.30
CA ASP A 181 13.90 2.46 -13.67
C ASP A 181 12.79 2.11 -14.67
N THR A 182 12.32 3.11 -15.40
CA THR A 182 11.21 2.97 -16.36
C THR A 182 11.58 2.11 -17.59
N GLU A 183 12.86 1.96 -17.92
CA GLU A 183 13.32 1.16 -19.05
C GLU A 183 13.41 -0.32 -18.68
N THR A 184 14.06 -0.61 -17.55
CA THR A 184 14.23 -1.99 -17.07
C THR A 184 13.06 -2.49 -16.23
N LYS A 185 12.13 -1.60 -15.86
CA LYS A 185 11.00 -1.86 -14.96
C LYS A 185 11.42 -2.49 -13.63
N ASN A 186 12.57 -2.05 -13.11
CA ASN A 186 13.14 -2.60 -11.88
C ASN A 186 13.13 -1.58 -10.73
N ILE A 187 12.98 -2.09 -9.51
CA ILE A 187 13.03 -1.31 -8.26
C ILE A 187 14.37 -1.57 -7.57
N THR A 188 15.00 -0.49 -7.12
CA THR A 188 16.26 -0.49 -6.39
C THR A 188 16.22 0.49 -5.22
N ASN A 189 17.23 0.47 -4.36
CA ASN A 189 17.43 1.43 -3.27
C ASN A 189 16.26 1.58 -2.32
N VAL A 190 15.54 0.47 -2.00
CA VAL A 190 14.43 0.48 -1.03
C VAL A 190 14.96 0.80 0.36
N LYS A 191 14.43 1.85 1.00
CA LYS A 191 14.82 2.33 2.33
C LYS A 191 13.60 2.73 3.14
N CYS A 192 13.65 2.53 4.46
CA CYS A 192 12.70 3.14 5.38
C CYS A 192 13.07 4.63 5.57
N VAL A 193 12.07 5.52 5.47
CA VAL A 193 12.21 6.98 5.58
C VAL A 193 11.67 7.47 6.91
#